data_f1497f7ae16d2bc08d23fda2fb96227d
#
_entry.id   f1497f7ae16d2bc08d23fda2fb96227d
#
_cell.length_a   1.000
_cell.length_b   1.000
_cell.length_c   1.000
_cell.angle_alpha   90.00
_cell.angle_beta   90.00
_cell.angle_gamma   90.00
#
_symmetry.space_group_name_H-M   'P 1'
#
loop_
_entity.id
_entity.type
_entity.pdbx_description
1 polymer ?
#
loop_
_entity_poly.entity_id
_entity_poly.type
_entity_poly.pdbx_seq_one_letter_code
_entity_poly.pdbx_strand_id
1 'polypeptide(L)'
;MNGVIIVDKPEGWTSHDVVGKVRRIARTKKVGHLGTLDPIATGVLPLVLERATRLAQFYTRSDKIYEGVVRFGWSTDSYDRAGAATSPQLEVRVDAGELEELLERFRGELMQTPPSVSAKKVDGQRAYALARKSIAVELEPVKVHVYELTLLGLDGADARLRARCSGGTYMRGIAHDLGQAMGCGAHLRELRRLASGEFEIGQARTIAQLESLAADERLVDALVPAEKMLPGFPEVYVDDVVAAQIRNGRNFPASPFRSQQAARYVKAVTRDGELVAIGEAVLPNLYHPAVVL
;
A
#
# COMPACT_ATOMS: atom_id res chain seq x y z
N MET A 1 -16.35 -6.46 -14.36
CA MET A 1 -16.04 -6.07 -12.95
C MET A 1 -15.02 -4.93 -12.99
N ASN A 2 -15.40 -3.70 -12.68
CA ASN A 2 -14.50 -2.54 -12.70
C ASN A 2 -14.43 -1.95 -11.28
N GLY A 3 -13.28 -2.07 -10.61
CA GLY A 3 -13.15 -1.66 -9.21
C GLY A 3 -11.96 -2.31 -8.51
N VAL A 4 -12.06 -2.50 -7.20
CA VAL A 4 -11.02 -3.09 -6.37
C VAL A 4 -11.56 -4.28 -5.57
N ILE A 5 -10.79 -5.37 -5.51
CA ILE A 5 -10.98 -6.48 -4.58
C ILE A 5 -9.89 -6.37 -3.51
N ILE A 6 -10.27 -6.40 -2.23
CA ILE A 6 -9.34 -6.35 -1.13
C ILE A 6 -9.04 -7.80 -0.71
N VAL A 7 -7.77 -8.20 -0.86
CA VAL A 7 -7.33 -9.56 -0.53
C VAL A 7 -6.62 -9.55 0.81
N ASP A 8 -6.99 -10.47 1.70
CA ASP A 8 -6.15 -10.84 2.85
C ASP A 8 -5.04 -11.74 2.33
N LYS A 9 -3.88 -11.13 2.04
CA LYS A 9 -2.73 -11.86 1.48
C LYS A 9 -2.21 -12.87 2.49
N PRO A 10 -2.13 -14.16 2.12
CA PRO A 10 -1.51 -15.15 2.98
C PRO A 10 0.00 -14.95 3.07
N GLU A 11 0.61 -15.49 4.10
CA GLU A 11 2.05 -15.58 4.24
C GLU A 11 2.68 -16.46 3.16
N GLY A 12 3.94 -16.19 2.82
CA GLY A 12 4.72 -16.95 1.84
C GLY A 12 4.45 -16.58 0.38
N TRP A 13 3.36 -15.89 0.08
CA TRP A 13 3.04 -15.46 -1.27
C TRP A 13 3.62 -14.07 -1.55
N THR A 14 4.12 -13.87 -2.77
CA THR A 14 4.39 -12.52 -3.26
C THR A 14 3.08 -11.82 -3.64
N SER A 15 3.09 -10.48 -3.68
CA SER A 15 1.94 -9.72 -4.20
C SER A 15 1.61 -10.10 -5.66
N HIS A 16 2.61 -10.52 -6.43
CA HIS A 16 2.44 -10.95 -7.82
C HIS A 16 1.75 -12.32 -7.94
N ASP A 17 2.02 -13.25 -7.02
CA ASP A 17 1.33 -14.55 -6.96
C ASP A 17 -0.17 -14.33 -6.71
N VAL A 18 -0.50 -13.41 -5.78
CA VAL A 18 -1.90 -13.04 -5.51
C VAL A 18 -2.56 -12.42 -6.74
N VAL A 19 -1.88 -11.49 -7.44
CA VAL A 19 -2.37 -10.93 -8.71
C VAL A 19 -2.61 -12.04 -9.73
N GLY A 20 -1.67 -12.97 -9.89
CA GLY A 20 -1.79 -14.11 -10.80
C GLY A 20 -2.98 -15.02 -10.47
N LYS A 21 -3.21 -15.25 -9.17
CA LYS A 21 -4.34 -16.04 -8.68
C LYS A 21 -5.68 -15.35 -8.94
N VAL A 22 -5.80 -14.05 -8.60
CA VAL A 22 -7.04 -13.28 -8.80
C VAL A 22 -7.34 -13.08 -10.29
N ARG A 23 -6.34 -12.94 -11.17
CA ARG A 23 -6.56 -12.96 -12.64
C ARG A 23 -7.31 -14.20 -13.10
N ARG A 24 -6.96 -15.37 -12.55
CA ARG A 24 -7.64 -16.64 -12.88
C ARG A 24 -9.04 -16.69 -12.31
N ILE A 25 -9.21 -16.32 -11.02
CA ILE A 25 -10.51 -16.29 -10.34
C ILE A 25 -11.48 -15.34 -11.06
N ALA A 26 -11.04 -14.12 -11.35
CA ALA A 26 -11.86 -13.09 -11.99
C ALA A 26 -11.93 -13.19 -13.53
N ARG A 27 -11.25 -14.17 -14.13
CA ARG A 27 -11.19 -14.41 -15.59
C ARG A 27 -10.81 -13.15 -16.37
N THR A 28 -9.87 -12.35 -15.84
CA THR A 28 -9.39 -11.12 -16.50
C THR A 28 -7.86 -11.02 -16.45
N LYS A 29 -7.27 -10.39 -17.48
CA LYS A 29 -5.82 -10.11 -17.54
C LYS A 29 -5.45 -8.78 -16.87
N LYS A 30 -6.42 -7.87 -16.73
CA LYS A 30 -6.19 -6.52 -16.23
C LYS A 30 -6.38 -6.46 -14.72
N VAL A 31 -5.35 -6.87 -13.98
CA VAL A 31 -5.28 -6.79 -12.52
C VAL A 31 -3.94 -6.21 -12.11
N GLY A 32 -3.95 -5.21 -11.25
CA GLY A 32 -2.79 -4.60 -10.60
C GLY A 32 -2.99 -4.53 -9.08
N HIS A 33 -1.95 -4.21 -8.30
CA HIS A 33 -2.07 -3.99 -6.86
C HIS A 33 -1.74 -2.56 -6.47
N LEU A 34 -2.30 -2.06 -5.36
CA LEU A 34 -2.12 -0.69 -4.86
C LEU A 34 -1.03 -0.60 -3.76
N GLY A 35 -0.02 -1.42 -3.83
CA GLY A 35 1.13 -1.42 -2.91
C GLY A 35 1.59 -2.83 -2.58
N THR A 36 2.86 -3.08 -2.81
CA THR A 36 3.50 -4.37 -2.58
C THR A 36 3.46 -4.74 -1.09
N LEU A 37 3.31 -6.04 -0.82
CA LEU A 37 3.60 -6.68 0.45
C LEU A 37 4.70 -7.73 0.22
N ASP A 38 5.65 -7.79 1.14
CA ASP A 38 6.72 -8.79 1.13
C ASP A 38 6.15 -10.20 1.38
N PRO A 39 6.86 -11.28 1.02
CA PRO A 39 6.36 -12.64 1.22
C PRO A 39 6.02 -12.97 2.66
N ILE A 40 6.82 -12.50 3.64
CA ILE A 40 6.55 -12.70 5.07
C ILE A 40 5.31 -11.95 5.57
N ALA A 41 4.92 -10.86 4.87
CA ALA A 41 3.83 -10.02 5.30
C ALA A 41 2.47 -10.60 4.88
N THR A 42 1.46 -10.37 5.71
CA THR A 42 0.06 -10.75 5.49
C THR A 42 -0.85 -9.52 5.46
N GLY A 43 -2.14 -9.74 5.20
CA GLY A 43 -3.16 -8.70 5.36
C GLY A 43 -3.52 -7.98 4.07
N VAL A 44 -4.00 -6.76 4.21
CA VAL A 44 -4.67 -5.96 3.17
C VAL A 44 -3.80 -5.77 1.93
N LEU A 45 -4.19 -6.39 0.83
CA LEU A 45 -3.63 -6.18 -0.51
C LEU A 45 -4.76 -5.80 -1.47
N PRO A 46 -5.00 -4.48 -1.71
CA PRO A 46 -6.02 -4.06 -2.64
C PRO A 46 -5.58 -4.33 -4.08
N LEU A 47 -6.42 -5.04 -4.83
CA LEU A 47 -6.21 -5.37 -6.25
C LEU A 47 -7.23 -4.64 -7.11
N VAL A 48 -6.75 -3.80 -8.01
CA VAL A 48 -7.57 -3.07 -8.99
C VAL A 48 -7.76 -3.89 -10.25
N LEU A 49 -9.00 -3.91 -10.75
CA LEU A 49 -9.42 -4.69 -11.90
C LEU A 49 -9.88 -3.78 -13.05
N GLU A 50 -9.63 -4.23 -14.27
CA GLU A 50 -10.06 -3.61 -15.53
C GLU A 50 -9.64 -2.14 -15.66
N ARG A 51 -10.57 -1.22 -15.92
CA ARG A 51 -10.28 0.20 -16.09
C ARG A 51 -9.82 0.87 -14.80
N ALA A 52 -10.22 0.35 -13.62
CA ALA A 52 -9.79 0.84 -12.32
C ALA A 52 -8.27 0.73 -12.10
N THR A 53 -7.56 -0.10 -12.89
CA THR A 53 -6.08 -0.14 -12.88
C THR A 53 -5.45 1.22 -13.17
N ARG A 54 -6.12 2.10 -13.90
CA ARG A 54 -5.68 3.47 -14.17
C ARG A 54 -5.69 4.37 -12.93
N LEU A 55 -6.47 4.02 -11.90
CA LEU A 55 -6.55 4.77 -10.64
C LEU A 55 -5.36 4.48 -9.71
N ALA A 56 -4.55 3.47 -9.98
CA ALA A 56 -3.46 3.04 -9.11
C ALA A 56 -2.45 4.17 -8.76
N GLN A 57 -2.23 5.12 -9.67
CA GLN A 57 -1.32 6.25 -9.46
C GLN A 57 -1.72 7.13 -8.27
N PHE A 58 -3.00 7.24 -7.94
CA PHE A 58 -3.50 8.05 -6.82
C PHE A 58 -3.29 7.38 -5.45
N TYR A 59 -3.00 6.07 -5.43
CA TYR A 59 -2.79 5.28 -4.20
C TYR A 59 -1.32 5.09 -3.83
N THR A 60 -0.39 5.53 -4.67
CA THR A 60 1.06 5.31 -4.45
C THR A 60 1.52 5.87 -3.11
N ARG A 61 0.97 7.00 -2.68
CA ARG A 61 1.31 7.70 -1.44
C ARG A 61 0.30 7.52 -0.31
N SER A 62 -0.70 6.66 -0.47
CA SER A 62 -1.70 6.41 0.60
C SER A 62 -1.02 5.91 1.86
N ASP A 63 -1.53 6.34 3.00
CA ASP A 63 -1.10 5.86 4.31
C ASP A 63 -1.35 4.36 4.49
N LYS A 64 -0.56 3.74 5.34
CA LYS A 64 -0.69 2.33 5.71
C LYS A 64 -0.70 2.17 7.21
N ILE A 65 -1.45 1.17 7.68
CA ILE A 65 -1.43 0.75 9.09
C ILE A 65 -0.93 -0.70 9.13
N TYR A 66 0.03 -0.92 9.99
CA TYR A 66 0.64 -2.23 10.20
C TYR A 66 0.62 -2.62 11.67
N GLU A 67 0.54 -3.92 11.91
CA GLU A 67 1.02 -4.56 13.13
C GLU A 67 2.12 -5.54 12.77
N GLY A 68 3.16 -5.62 13.60
CA GLY A 68 4.27 -6.50 13.36
C GLY A 68 5.04 -6.86 14.62
N VAL A 69 5.91 -7.84 14.50
CA VAL A 69 6.82 -8.26 15.57
C VAL A 69 8.24 -7.98 15.14
N VAL A 70 8.94 -7.20 15.92
CA VAL A 70 10.39 -6.96 15.81
C VAL A 70 11.09 -7.90 16.77
N ARG A 71 11.99 -8.74 16.24
CA ARG A 71 12.87 -9.60 17.02
C ARG A 71 14.21 -8.90 17.19
N PHE A 72 14.57 -8.60 18.45
CA PHE A 72 15.89 -8.08 18.84
C PHE A 72 16.89 -9.22 19.07
N GLY A 73 18.19 -8.87 19.00
CA GLY A 73 19.31 -9.75 19.30
C GLY A 73 20.21 -10.04 18.11
N TRP A 74 19.75 -9.87 16.88
CA TRP A 74 20.60 -9.95 15.67
C TRP A 74 19.93 -9.30 14.45
N SER A 75 20.77 -8.83 13.53
CA SER A 75 20.36 -8.30 12.23
C SER A 75 20.38 -9.36 11.14
N THR A 76 19.60 -9.15 10.06
CA THR A 76 19.63 -9.96 8.85
C THR A 76 19.87 -9.09 7.61
N ASP A 77 20.33 -9.65 6.52
CA ASP A 77 20.62 -8.95 5.25
C ASP A 77 19.38 -8.41 4.54
N SER A 78 18.22 -9.03 4.73
CA SER A 78 16.92 -8.57 4.20
C SER A 78 16.15 -7.68 5.18
N TYR A 79 16.66 -7.50 6.42
CA TYR A 79 16.01 -6.83 7.54
C TYR A 79 14.72 -7.52 8.00
N ASP A 80 14.47 -8.76 7.56
CA ASP A 80 13.38 -9.61 7.99
C ASP A 80 13.85 -11.03 8.28
N ARG A 81 12.97 -11.88 8.83
CA ARG A 81 13.31 -13.26 9.25
C ARG A 81 13.71 -14.20 8.11
N ALA A 82 13.48 -13.82 6.84
CA ALA A 82 13.83 -14.66 5.70
C ALA A 82 15.28 -14.49 5.27
N GLY A 83 15.96 -13.44 5.76
CA GLY A 83 17.36 -13.15 5.45
C GLY A 83 18.34 -13.96 6.29
N ALA A 84 19.59 -14.01 5.83
CA ALA A 84 20.70 -14.56 6.57
C ALA A 84 21.14 -13.61 7.70
N ALA A 85 21.54 -14.15 8.86
CA ALA A 85 22.06 -13.34 9.96
C ALA A 85 23.35 -12.63 9.54
N THR A 86 23.46 -11.33 9.83
CA THR A 86 24.60 -10.48 9.53
C THR A 86 25.35 -10.02 10.79
N SER A 87 24.84 -10.38 11.97
CA SER A 87 25.47 -10.15 13.27
C SER A 87 25.37 -11.39 14.13
N PRO A 88 26.18 -11.51 15.21
CA PRO A 88 26.00 -12.58 16.20
C PRO A 88 24.59 -12.57 16.77
N GLN A 89 24.07 -13.77 17.05
CA GLN A 89 22.78 -13.92 17.73
C GLN A 89 23.00 -13.79 19.24
N LEU A 90 22.43 -12.75 19.81
CA LEU A 90 22.53 -12.44 21.23
C LEU A 90 21.21 -12.81 21.91
N GLU A 91 21.29 -13.37 23.11
CA GLU A 91 20.15 -13.45 24.00
C GLU A 91 19.96 -12.08 24.67
N VAL A 92 18.89 -11.39 24.32
CA VAL A 92 18.57 -10.08 24.85
C VAL A 92 17.21 -10.06 25.52
N ARG A 93 17.10 -9.26 26.55
CA ARG A 93 15.82 -8.89 27.15
C ARG A 93 15.63 -7.39 26.94
N VAL A 94 14.57 -7.04 26.24
CA VAL A 94 14.24 -5.65 25.95
C VAL A 94 13.50 -5.05 27.12
N ASP A 95 13.94 -3.87 27.57
CA ASP A 95 13.20 -3.06 28.53
C ASP A 95 12.11 -2.25 27.85
N ALA A 96 10.89 -2.26 28.40
CA ALA A 96 9.75 -1.59 27.78
C ALA A 96 9.91 -0.07 27.78
N GLY A 97 10.42 0.51 28.88
CA GLY A 97 10.60 1.95 29.01
C GLY A 97 11.64 2.48 28.04
N GLU A 98 12.80 1.80 27.97
CA GLU A 98 13.86 2.15 27.02
C GLU A 98 13.37 2.05 25.56
N LEU A 99 12.60 1.00 25.24
CA LEU A 99 12.04 0.86 23.90
C LEU A 99 11.00 1.95 23.59
N GLU A 100 10.11 2.28 24.51
CA GLU A 100 9.11 3.35 24.32
C GLU A 100 9.76 4.70 24.08
N GLU A 101 10.81 5.07 24.85
CA GLU A 101 11.60 6.28 24.62
C GLU A 101 12.27 6.28 23.23
N LEU A 102 12.79 5.12 22.82
CA LEU A 102 13.39 4.98 21.50
C LEU A 102 12.34 5.15 20.38
N LEU A 103 11.14 4.55 20.51
CA LEU A 103 10.07 4.64 19.52
C LEU A 103 9.66 6.10 19.23
N GLU A 104 9.74 7.02 20.23
CA GLU A 104 9.48 8.45 20.03
C GLU A 104 10.40 9.05 18.95
N ARG A 105 11.66 8.62 18.89
CA ARG A 105 12.65 9.10 17.92
C ARG A 105 12.38 8.62 16.50
N PHE A 106 11.54 7.59 16.34
CA PHE A 106 11.13 7.03 15.05
C PHE A 106 9.77 7.54 14.58
N ARG A 107 9.16 8.52 15.28
CA ARG A 107 7.96 9.23 14.84
C ARG A 107 8.31 10.50 14.07
N GLY A 108 7.38 10.94 13.23
CA GLY A 108 7.56 12.13 12.37
C GLY A 108 8.25 11.83 11.07
N GLU A 109 9.00 12.81 10.55
CA GLU A 109 9.73 12.70 9.28
C GLU A 109 11.05 11.96 9.48
N LEU A 110 11.27 10.94 8.68
CA LEU A 110 12.48 10.11 8.70
C LEU A 110 13.08 10.04 7.30
N MET A 111 14.42 10.02 7.23
CA MET A 111 15.17 9.64 6.05
C MET A 111 15.48 8.14 6.14
N GLN A 112 14.84 7.34 5.29
CA GLN A 112 14.99 5.89 5.31
C GLN A 112 15.70 5.40 4.06
N THR A 113 16.81 4.69 4.22
CA THR A 113 17.43 3.95 3.11
C THR A 113 16.64 2.68 2.85
N PRO A 114 16.05 2.51 1.66
CA PRO A 114 15.33 1.28 1.34
C PRO A 114 16.23 0.06 1.49
N PRO A 115 15.72 -1.09 1.97
CA PRO A 115 16.52 -2.32 2.00
C PRO A 115 16.93 -2.73 0.59
N SER A 116 18.09 -3.39 0.45
CA SER A 116 18.62 -3.89 -0.83
C SER A 116 17.62 -4.78 -1.58
N VAL A 117 16.84 -5.56 -0.84
CA VAL A 117 15.73 -6.37 -1.38
C VAL A 117 14.45 -5.52 -1.34
N SER A 118 14.27 -4.62 -2.32
CA SER A 118 13.08 -3.76 -2.42
C SER A 118 12.54 -3.67 -3.85
N ALA A 119 11.30 -3.18 -3.98
CA ALA A 119 10.65 -2.95 -5.28
C ALA A 119 11.12 -1.64 -5.96
N LYS A 120 12.00 -0.85 -5.31
CA LYS A 120 12.55 0.39 -5.88
C LYS A 120 13.32 0.08 -7.17
N LYS A 121 13.18 0.94 -8.17
CA LYS A 121 13.93 0.81 -9.43
C LYS A 121 15.21 1.64 -9.36
N VAL A 122 16.30 1.02 -9.82
CA VAL A 122 17.59 1.67 -10.07
C VAL A 122 17.94 1.38 -11.53
N ASP A 123 18.16 2.42 -12.31
CA ASP A 123 18.43 2.34 -13.75
C ASP A 123 17.42 1.48 -14.54
N GLY A 124 16.14 1.60 -14.18
CA GLY A 124 15.05 0.86 -14.80
C GLY A 124 14.86 -0.58 -14.30
N GLN A 125 15.81 -1.15 -13.56
CA GLN A 125 15.73 -2.49 -12.96
C GLN A 125 15.28 -2.42 -11.49
N ARG A 126 14.54 -3.42 -11.03
CA ARG A 126 14.12 -3.48 -9.63
C ARG A 126 15.27 -3.93 -8.73
N ALA A 127 15.47 -3.27 -7.58
CA ALA A 127 16.57 -3.56 -6.64
C ALA A 127 16.60 -5.04 -6.23
N TYR A 128 15.44 -5.68 -5.97
CA TYR A 128 15.40 -7.12 -5.65
C TYR A 128 15.97 -8.02 -6.75
N ALA A 129 15.85 -7.60 -8.04
CA ALA A 129 16.38 -8.39 -9.14
C ALA A 129 17.90 -8.26 -9.27
N LEU A 130 18.45 -7.12 -8.86
CA LEU A 130 19.88 -6.88 -8.77
C LEU A 130 20.49 -7.59 -7.55
N ALA A 131 19.82 -7.52 -6.39
CA ALA A 131 20.23 -8.24 -5.18
C ALA A 131 20.34 -9.75 -5.40
N ARG A 132 19.39 -10.37 -6.13
CA ARG A 132 19.47 -11.79 -6.50
C ARG A 132 20.67 -12.15 -7.38
N LYS A 133 21.25 -11.18 -8.06
CA LYS A 133 22.47 -11.34 -8.87
C LYS A 133 23.73 -10.96 -8.09
N SER A 134 23.63 -10.78 -6.76
CA SER A 134 24.72 -10.32 -5.89
C SER A 134 25.34 -8.99 -6.35
N ILE A 135 24.56 -8.14 -7.03
CA ILE A 135 24.98 -6.79 -7.44
C ILE A 135 24.59 -5.85 -6.30
N ALA A 136 25.61 -5.29 -5.63
CA ALA A 136 25.39 -4.26 -4.62
C ALA A 136 24.83 -3.00 -5.28
N VAL A 137 23.74 -2.47 -4.72
CA VAL A 137 23.08 -1.25 -5.21
C VAL A 137 23.02 -0.26 -4.05
N GLU A 138 23.62 0.90 -4.21
CA GLU A 138 23.38 2.01 -3.32
C GLU A 138 22.00 2.61 -3.63
N LEU A 139 21.15 2.64 -2.59
CA LEU A 139 19.81 3.21 -2.69
C LEU A 139 19.78 4.55 -1.96
N GLU A 140 19.41 5.59 -2.68
CA GLU A 140 19.23 6.92 -2.11
C GLU A 140 18.17 6.90 -1.00
N PRO A 141 18.45 7.49 0.16
CA PRO A 141 17.46 7.66 1.21
C PRO A 141 16.21 8.35 0.70
N VAL A 142 15.07 7.93 1.19
CA VAL A 142 13.77 8.51 0.85
C VAL A 142 13.11 9.07 2.11
N LYS A 143 12.48 10.22 1.97
CA LYS A 143 11.72 10.85 3.03
C LYS A 143 10.42 10.10 3.22
N VAL A 144 10.16 9.63 4.43
CA VAL A 144 8.93 8.97 4.85
C VAL A 144 8.38 9.67 6.10
N HIS A 145 7.12 9.41 6.44
CA HIS A 145 6.51 9.94 7.65
C HIS A 145 5.89 8.81 8.45
N VAL A 146 6.26 8.69 9.71
CA VAL A 146 5.66 7.77 10.68
C VAL A 146 4.77 8.58 11.60
N TYR A 147 3.46 8.48 11.39
CA TYR A 147 2.46 9.25 12.16
C TYR A 147 2.28 8.69 13.57
N GLU A 148 2.33 7.36 13.69
CA GLU A 148 2.16 6.63 14.93
C GLU A 148 3.10 5.42 14.94
N LEU A 149 3.74 5.16 16.07
CA LEU A 149 4.52 3.96 16.34
C LEU A 149 4.38 3.63 17.81
N THR A 150 3.69 2.54 18.14
CA THR A 150 3.31 2.18 19.50
C THR A 150 3.75 0.77 19.84
N LEU A 151 4.21 0.57 21.07
CA LEU A 151 4.45 -0.74 21.64
C LEU A 151 3.12 -1.33 22.11
N LEU A 152 2.77 -2.51 21.58
CA LEU A 152 1.56 -3.25 21.97
C LEU A 152 1.87 -4.31 23.03
N GLY A 153 3.11 -4.76 23.12
CA GLY A 153 3.56 -5.74 24.11
C GLY A 153 4.96 -6.25 23.84
N LEU A 154 5.56 -6.83 24.85
CA LEU A 154 6.88 -7.47 24.82
C LEU A 154 6.78 -8.92 25.27
N ASP A 155 7.52 -9.80 24.58
CA ASP A 155 7.74 -11.19 24.98
C ASP A 155 9.23 -11.52 24.77
N GLY A 156 10.02 -11.39 25.84
CA GLY A 156 11.47 -11.55 25.81
C GLY A 156 12.14 -10.56 24.86
N ALA A 157 12.62 -11.04 23.73
CA ALA A 157 13.26 -10.24 22.68
C ALA A 157 12.28 -9.84 21.54
N ASP A 158 11.01 -10.20 21.65
CA ASP A 158 9.99 -9.89 20.63
C ASP A 158 9.16 -8.68 21.07
N ALA A 159 9.22 -7.61 20.32
CA ALA A 159 8.37 -6.45 20.50
C ALA A 159 7.25 -6.41 19.45
N ARG A 160 6.00 -6.46 19.90
CA ARG A 160 4.84 -6.25 19.04
C ARG A 160 4.58 -4.75 18.92
N LEU A 161 4.64 -4.25 17.69
CA LEU A 161 4.45 -2.83 17.39
C LEU A 161 3.26 -2.63 16.47
N ARG A 162 2.59 -1.48 16.62
CA ARG A 162 1.63 -0.94 15.66
C ARG A 162 2.21 0.34 15.08
N ALA A 163 2.10 0.49 13.76
CA ALA A 163 2.57 1.68 13.04
C ALA A 163 1.52 2.20 12.08
N ARG A 164 1.35 3.54 12.02
CA ARG A 164 0.70 4.25 10.93
C ARG A 164 1.72 5.12 10.24
N CYS A 165 1.88 4.96 8.93
CA CYS A 165 2.95 5.61 8.18
C CYS A 165 2.53 5.95 6.75
N SER A 166 3.27 6.87 6.12
CA SER A 166 3.10 7.24 4.73
C SER A 166 3.46 6.10 3.77
N GLY A 167 2.95 6.19 2.55
CA GLY A 167 3.36 5.28 1.47
C GLY A 167 4.85 5.34 1.21
N GLY A 168 5.46 4.17 1.00
CA GLY A 168 6.89 4.03 0.76
C GLY A 168 7.73 3.74 2.00
N THR A 169 7.13 3.77 3.20
CA THR A 169 7.80 3.37 4.45
C THR A 169 8.07 1.86 4.46
N TYR A 170 9.29 1.48 4.78
CA TYR A 170 9.73 0.09 4.96
C TYR A 170 9.74 -0.27 6.44
N MET A 171 8.79 -1.09 6.89
CA MET A 171 8.75 -1.58 8.27
C MET A 171 9.98 -2.42 8.63
N ARG A 172 10.56 -3.10 7.65
CA ARG A 172 11.83 -3.82 7.80
C ARG A 172 12.99 -2.87 8.14
N GLY A 173 13.03 -1.70 7.50
CA GLY A 173 14.01 -0.66 7.82
C GLY A 173 13.84 -0.15 9.25
N ILE A 174 12.58 0.13 9.69
CA ILE A 174 12.32 0.53 11.07
C ILE A 174 12.81 -0.54 12.06
N ALA A 175 12.53 -1.82 11.81
CA ALA A 175 12.98 -2.90 12.67
C ALA A 175 14.51 -2.98 12.76
N HIS A 176 15.20 -2.88 11.62
CA HIS A 176 16.67 -2.86 11.56
C HIS A 176 17.24 -1.68 12.34
N ASP A 177 16.74 -0.47 12.08
CA ASP A 177 17.25 0.77 12.69
C ASP A 177 17.01 0.81 14.21
N LEU A 178 15.86 0.28 14.69
CA LEU A 178 15.61 0.07 16.12
C LEU A 178 16.68 -0.83 16.75
N GLY A 179 16.99 -1.95 16.09
CA GLY A 179 18.04 -2.86 16.56
C GLY A 179 19.43 -2.25 16.59
N GLN A 180 19.76 -1.38 15.61
CA GLN A 180 21.01 -0.63 15.60
C GLN A 180 21.07 0.38 16.74
N ALA A 181 19.98 1.10 16.98
CA ALA A 181 19.89 2.09 18.05
C ALA A 181 20.00 1.47 19.45
N MET A 182 19.50 0.24 19.63
CA MET A 182 19.64 -0.54 20.88
C MET A 182 20.98 -1.29 20.96
N GLY A 183 21.82 -1.26 19.93
CA GLY A 183 23.15 -1.88 19.93
C GLY A 183 23.18 -3.42 19.89
N CYS A 184 22.02 -4.08 19.74
CA CYS A 184 21.93 -5.56 19.73
C CYS A 184 21.54 -6.15 18.38
N GLY A 185 21.18 -5.29 17.40
CA GLY A 185 20.58 -5.73 16.13
C GLY A 185 19.14 -6.16 16.29
N ALA A 186 18.36 -6.03 15.20
CA ALA A 186 17.00 -6.56 15.13
C ALA A 186 16.59 -6.79 13.68
N HIS A 187 15.49 -7.53 13.50
CA HIS A 187 14.86 -7.76 12.21
C HIS A 187 13.33 -7.90 12.36
N LEU A 188 12.62 -7.68 11.30
CA LEU A 188 11.17 -7.86 11.27
C LEU A 188 10.83 -9.36 11.21
N ARG A 189 10.20 -9.87 12.28
CA ARG A 189 9.80 -11.27 12.38
C ARG A 189 8.46 -11.53 11.73
N GLU A 190 7.48 -10.65 11.96
CA GLU A 190 6.12 -10.77 11.45
C GLU A 190 5.60 -9.41 11.02
N LEU A 191 4.76 -9.38 9.99
CA LEU A 191 4.10 -8.16 9.56
C LEU A 191 2.70 -8.46 9.03
N ARG A 192 1.72 -7.68 9.49
CA ARG A 192 0.35 -7.69 8.98
C ARG A 192 -0.07 -6.28 8.63
N ARG A 193 -0.48 -6.04 7.38
CA ARG A 193 -1.06 -4.77 6.98
C ARG A 193 -2.55 -4.75 7.29
N LEU A 194 -2.99 -3.84 8.15
CA LEU A 194 -4.38 -3.70 8.59
C LEU A 194 -5.16 -2.74 7.68
N ALA A 195 -4.47 -1.74 7.11
CA ALA A 195 -5.10 -0.80 6.19
C ALA A 195 -4.13 -0.30 5.12
N SER A 196 -4.66 0.11 3.97
CA SER A 196 -3.96 0.78 2.87
C SER A 196 -4.88 1.79 2.21
N GLY A 197 -4.68 3.10 2.48
CA GLY A 197 -5.65 4.14 2.16
C GLY A 197 -6.98 3.87 2.86
N GLU A 198 -8.07 3.93 2.11
CA GLU A 198 -9.43 3.64 2.58
C GLU A 198 -9.76 2.14 2.71
N PHE A 199 -8.86 1.25 2.33
CA PHE A 199 -9.11 -0.20 2.34
C PHE A 199 -8.61 -0.83 3.64
N GLU A 200 -9.52 -1.51 4.36
CA GLU A 200 -9.26 -2.07 5.69
C GLU A 200 -9.40 -3.61 5.71
N ILE A 201 -8.80 -4.23 6.73
CA ILE A 201 -8.78 -5.70 6.87
C ILE A 201 -10.18 -6.29 7.02
N GLY A 202 -11.14 -5.57 7.62
CA GLY A 202 -12.53 -6.02 7.72
C GLY A 202 -13.24 -6.21 6.37
N GLN A 203 -12.77 -5.54 5.33
CA GLN A 203 -13.29 -5.66 3.96
C GLN A 203 -12.60 -6.78 3.16
N ALA A 204 -11.44 -7.25 3.64
CA ALA A 204 -10.61 -8.19 2.90
C ALA A 204 -11.24 -9.59 2.83
N ARG A 205 -10.97 -10.28 1.74
CA ARG A 205 -11.35 -11.68 1.52
C ARG A 205 -10.10 -12.55 1.36
N THR A 206 -10.12 -13.73 1.94
CA THR A 206 -9.08 -14.73 1.68
C THR A 206 -9.19 -15.25 0.25
N ILE A 207 -8.12 -15.87 -0.26
CA ILE A 207 -8.15 -16.51 -1.58
C ILE A 207 -9.24 -17.57 -1.66
N ALA A 208 -9.41 -18.39 -0.62
CA ALA A 208 -10.45 -19.43 -0.57
C ALA A 208 -11.86 -18.83 -0.64
N GLN A 209 -12.12 -17.72 0.07
CA GLN A 209 -13.41 -17.03 -0.02
C GLN A 209 -13.67 -16.47 -1.43
N LEU A 210 -12.65 -15.93 -2.10
CA LEU A 210 -12.80 -15.44 -3.47
C LEU A 210 -13.06 -16.59 -4.47
N GLU A 211 -12.43 -17.75 -4.26
CA GLU A 211 -12.70 -18.95 -5.07
C GLU A 211 -14.15 -19.45 -4.89
N SER A 212 -14.63 -19.48 -3.65
CA SER A 212 -16.02 -19.83 -3.36
C SER A 212 -17.01 -18.86 -4.01
N LEU A 213 -16.81 -17.54 -3.83
CA LEU A 213 -17.65 -16.54 -4.47
C LEU A 213 -17.64 -16.63 -6.00
N ALA A 214 -16.49 -16.98 -6.60
CA ALA A 214 -16.39 -17.17 -8.04
C ALA A 214 -17.12 -18.43 -8.52
N ALA A 215 -17.08 -19.53 -7.75
CA ALA A 215 -17.82 -20.76 -8.03
C ALA A 215 -19.33 -20.55 -7.97
N ASP A 216 -19.78 -19.67 -7.06
CA ASP A 216 -21.19 -19.30 -6.89
C ASP A 216 -21.63 -18.16 -7.84
N GLU A 217 -20.78 -17.72 -8.78
CA GLU A 217 -20.98 -16.58 -9.69
C GLU A 217 -21.22 -15.24 -8.97
N ARG A 218 -20.78 -15.12 -7.71
CA ARG A 218 -20.99 -13.98 -6.81
C ARG A 218 -19.72 -13.16 -6.54
N LEU A 219 -18.70 -13.29 -7.37
CA LEU A 219 -17.43 -12.56 -7.13
C LEU A 219 -17.61 -11.03 -7.08
N VAL A 220 -18.68 -10.51 -7.68
CA VAL A 220 -19.05 -9.09 -7.60
C VAL A 220 -19.32 -8.62 -6.17
N ASP A 221 -19.73 -9.52 -5.26
CA ASP A 221 -19.99 -9.20 -3.85
C ASP A 221 -18.69 -8.84 -3.08
N ALA A 222 -17.53 -9.22 -3.61
CA ALA A 222 -16.23 -8.86 -3.08
C ALA A 222 -15.64 -7.59 -3.71
N LEU A 223 -16.34 -7.00 -4.71
CA LEU A 223 -15.85 -5.85 -5.45
C LEU A 223 -16.30 -4.54 -4.79
N VAL A 224 -15.35 -3.67 -4.46
CA VAL A 224 -15.63 -2.25 -4.26
C VAL A 224 -15.60 -1.58 -5.64
N PRO A 225 -16.71 -1.05 -6.13
CA PRO A 225 -16.77 -0.51 -7.48
C PRO A 225 -15.95 0.78 -7.62
N ALA A 226 -15.51 1.09 -8.85
CA ALA A 226 -14.58 2.18 -9.12
C ALA A 226 -15.07 3.55 -8.66
N GLU A 227 -16.36 3.81 -8.71
CA GLU A 227 -17.00 5.06 -8.28
C GLU A 227 -16.90 5.30 -6.75
N LYS A 228 -16.76 4.22 -5.96
CA LYS A 228 -16.54 4.30 -4.50
C LYS A 228 -15.07 4.48 -4.12
N MET A 229 -14.15 4.34 -5.09
CA MET A 229 -12.73 4.59 -4.86
C MET A 229 -12.47 6.09 -4.75
N LEU A 230 -11.35 6.47 -4.09
CA LEU A 230 -10.93 7.86 -3.89
C LEU A 230 -12.02 8.71 -3.22
N PRO A 231 -12.50 8.32 -2.02
CA PRO A 231 -13.62 9.02 -1.35
C PRO A 231 -13.29 10.47 -0.99
N GLY A 232 -12.00 10.84 -0.91
CA GLY A 232 -11.56 12.21 -0.68
C GLY A 232 -11.64 13.13 -1.90
N PHE A 233 -11.98 12.62 -3.10
CA PHE A 233 -12.15 13.45 -4.29
C PHE A 233 -13.62 13.86 -4.44
N PRO A 234 -13.91 15.18 -4.51
CA PRO A 234 -15.28 15.66 -4.73
C PRO A 234 -15.87 15.13 -6.04
N GLU A 235 -17.19 14.90 -6.04
CA GLU A 235 -17.91 14.44 -7.23
C GLU A 235 -18.48 15.60 -8.03
N VAL A 236 -18.31 15.54 -9.34
CA VAL A 236 -18.90 16.43 -10.34
C VAL A 236 -19.84 15.58 -11.19
N TYR A 237 -21.13 15.85 -11.11
CA TYR A 237 -22.13 15.17 -11.93
C TYR A 237 -22.12 15.71 -13.36
N VAL A 238 -22.00 14.81 -14.31
CA VAL A 238 -21.97 15.11 -15.74
C VAL A 238 -23.13 14.39 -16.47
N ASP A 239 -23.65 15.03 -17.50
CA ASP A 239 -24.60 14.39 -18.41
C ASP A 239 -23.89 13.57 -19.49
N ASP A 240 -24.65 12.87 -20.32
CA ASP A 240 -24.11 12.00 -21.37
C ASP A 240 -23.27 12.77 -22.42
N VAL A 241 -23.65 14.03 -22.72
CA VAL A 241 -22.94 14.87 -23.67
C VAL A 241 -21.57 15.23 -23.13
N VAL A 242 -21.52 15.71 -21.87
CA VAL A 242 -20.26 16.03 -21.20
C VAL A 242 -19.43 14.78 -20.98
N ALA A 243 -20.05 13.64 -20.59
CA ALA A 243 -19.35 12.37 -20.44
C ALA A 243 -18.69 11.92 -21.75
N ALA A 244 -19.38 12.05 -22.89
CA ALA A 244 -18.80 11.77 -24.21
C ALA A 244 -17.62 12.72 -24.55
N GLN A 245 -17.72 14.00 -24.20
CA GLN A 245 -16.62 14.96 -24.37
C GLN A 245 -15.40 14.58 -23.51
N ILE A 246 -15.62 14.21 -22.24
CA ILE A 246 -14.57 13.74 -21.32
C ILE A 246 -13.86 12.50 -21.89
N ARG A 247 -14.61 11.53 -22.40
CA ARG A 247 -14.04 10.31 -23.02
C ARG A 247 -13.15 10.62 -24.22
N ASN A 248 -13.36 11.78 -24.89
CA ASN A 248 -12.53 12.30 -25.97
C ASN A 248 -11.44 13.27 -25.47
N GLY A 249 -11.17 13.34 -24.16
CA GLY A 249 -10.09 14.15 -23.59
C GLY A 249 -10.39 15.65 -23.48
N ARG A 250 -11.66 16.08 -23.64
CA ARG A 250 -12.05 17.50 -23.52
C ARG A 250 -12.23 17.90 -22.07
N ASN A 251 -11.85 19.14 -21.77
CA ASN A 251 -12.09 19.74 -20.45
C ASN A 251 -13.58 19.82 -20.14
N PHE A 252 -13.91 19.75 -18.86
CA PHE A 252 -15.27 19.83 -18.38
C PHE A 252 -15.38 20.78 -17.18
N PRO A 253 -16.48 21.55 -17.08
CA PRO A 253 -16.71 22.45 -15.96
C PRO A 253 -17.26 21.71 -14.73
N ALA A 254 -16.89 22.18 -13.54
CA ALA A 254 -17.60 21.89 -12.30
C ALA A 254 -18.52 23.05 -11.93
N SER A 255 -19.70 22.76 -11.40
CA SER A 255 -20.59 23.82 -10.95
C SER A 255 -20.00 24.58 -9.75
N PRO A 256 -19.83 25.90 -9.81
CA PRO A 256 -19.28 26.69 -8.71
C PRO A 256 -20.15 26.66 -7.44
N PHE A 257 -21.44 26.26 -7.57
CA PHE A 257 -22.40 26.21 -6.46
C PHE A 257 -22.34 24.90 -5.64
N ARG A 258 -21.58 23.89 -6.08
CA ARG A 258 -21.51 22.58 -5.43
C ARG A 258 -20.14 22.23 -4.83
N SER A 259 -19.06 22.90 -5.23
CA SER A 259 -17.72 22.71 -4.66
C SER A 259 -17.36 23.92 -3.80
N GLN A 260 -17.38 23.77 -2.48
CA GLN A 260 -16.95 24.83 -1.54
C GLN A 260 -15.43 25.05 -1.52
N GLN A 261 -14.63 24.22 -2.19
CA GLN A 261 -13.18 24.38 -2.31
C GLN A 261 -12.70 23.94 -3.70
N ALA A 262 -11.78 24.69 -4.27
CA ALA A 262 -11.08 24.34 -5.49
C ALA A 262 -10.21 23.10 -5.21
N ALA A 263 -10.75 21.91 -5.47
CA ALA A 263 -10.03 20.67 -5.32
C ALA A 263 -9.10 20.48 -6.53
N ARG A 264 -7.87 19.97 -6.26
CA ARG A 264 -6.94 19.62 -7.33
C ARG A 264 -7.49 18.53 -8.23
N TYR A 265 -8.16 17.54 -7.65
CA TYR A 265 -8.79 16.43 -8.36
C TYR A 265 -10.26 16.31 -8.04
N VAL A 266 -11.05 15.92 -9.04
CA VAL A 266 -12.48 15.62 -8.90
C VAL A 266 -12.83 14.32 -9.62
N LYS A 267 -13.90 13.66 -9.18
CA LYS A 267 -14.50 12.53 -9.87
C LYS A 267 -15.62 13.05 -10.80
N ALA A 268 -15.53 12.82 -12.10
CA ALA A 268 -16.64 13.04 -13.04
C ALA A 268 -17.55 11.79 -13.03
N VAL A 269 -18.79 11.94 -12.55
CA VAL A 269 -19.72 10.84 -12.33
C VAL A 269 -21.02 11.11 -13.09
N THR A 270 -21.56 10.10 -13.79
CA THR A 270 -22.88 10.22 -14.43
C THR A 270 -24.01 10.19 -13.39
N ARG A 271 -25.23 10.50 -13.79
CA ARG A 271 -26.40 10.39 -12.91
C ARG A 271 -26.68 8.97 -12.44
N ASP A 272 -26.29 7.97 -13.25
CA ASP A 272 -26.44 6.54 -12.92
C ASP A 272 -25.28 6.02 -12.04
N GLY A 273 -24.35 6.92 -11.63
CA GLY A 273 -23.26 6.60 -10.73
C GLY A 273 -21.99 6.06 -11.42
N GLU A 274 -21.90 6.05 -12.76
CA GLU A 274 -20.68 5.62 -13.45
C GLU A 274 -19.57 6.64 -13.28
N LEU A 275 -18.39 6.20 -12.81
CA LEU A 275 -17.19 7.03 -12.80
C LEU A 275 -16.61 7.11 -14.22
N VAL A 276 -16.70 8.29 -14.84
CA VAL A 276 -16.24 8.54 -16.21
C VAL A 276 -14.74 8.88 -16.22
N ALA A 277 -14.31 9.76 -15.29
CA ALA A 277 -12.93 10.24 -15.25
C ALA A 277 -12.55 10.78 -13.87
N ILE A 278 -11.24 10.87 -13.63
CA ILE A 278 -10.67 11.77 -12.64
C ILE A 278 -10.18 13.01 -13.38
N GLY A 279 -10.75 14.16 -13.03
CA GLY A 279 -10.33 15.46 -13.57
C GLY A 279 -9.28 16.11 -12.69
N GLU A 280 -8.25 16.72 -13.30
CA GLU A 280 -7.29 17.60 -12.64
C GLU A 280 -7.59 19.06 -12.98
N ALA A 281 -7.57 19.93 -11.97
CA ALA A 281 -7.86 21.34 -12.14
C ALA A 281 -6.85 22.02 -13.08
N VAL A 282 -7.34 22.70 -14.12
CA VAL A 282 -6.53 23.52 -15.04
C VAL A 282 -6.82 25.01 -14.85
N LEU A 283 -8.06 25.36 -14.44
CA LEU A 283 -8.51 26.69 -14.04
C LEU A 283 -9.54 26.51 -12.93
N PRO A 284 -9.94 27.60 -12.22
CA PRO A 284 -11.05 27.53 -11.28
C PRO A 284 -12.30 26.94 -11.94
N ASN A 285 -12.85 25.88 -11.36
CA ASN A 285 -14.03 25.15 -11.86
C ASN A 285 -13.91 24.56 -13.28
N LEU A 286 -12.70 24.42 -13.82
CA LEU A 286 -12.45 23.76 -15.10
C LEU A 286 -11.41 22.64 -14.90
N TYR A 287 -11.76 21.43 -15.32
CA TYR A 287 -10.94 20.24 -15.10
C TYR A 287 -10.59 19.56 -16.44
N HIS A 288 -9.34 19.10 -16.53
CA HIS A 288 -8.89 18.24 -17.62
C HIS A 288 -8.98 16.77 -17.15
N PRO A 289 -9.50 15.82 -17.98
CA PRO A 289 -9.55 14.42 -17.59
C PRO A 289 -8.14 13.82 -17.56
N ALA A 290 -7.54 13.77 -16.36
CA ALA A 290 -6.23 13.15 -16.12
C ALA A 290 -6.28 11.62 -16.28
N VAL A 291 -7.40 11.01 -15.94
CA VAL A 291 -7.67 9.57 -16.12
C VAL A 291 -9.10 9.42 -16.63
N VAL A 292 -9.28 8.74 -17.75
CA VAL A 292 -10.61 8.35 -18.29
C VAL A 292 -10.82 6.86 -18.04
N LEU A 293 -12.03 6.48 -17.62
CA LEU A 293 -12.43 5.10 -17.28
C LEU A 293 -13.40 4.52 -18.30
#